data_91d47df9e2cb9a745400ec863e0a5491
#
_entry.id   91d47df9e2cb9a745400ec863e0a5491
#
_cell.length_a   1.000
_cell.length_b   1.000
_cell.length_c   1.000
_cell.angle_alpha   90.00
_cell.angle_beta   90.00
_cell.angle_gamma   90.00
#
_symmetry.space_group_name_H-M   'P 1'
#
loop_
_entity.id
_entity.type
_entity.pdbx_description
1 polymer ?
#
loop_
_entity_poly.entity_id
_entity_poly.type
_entity_poly.pdbx_seq_one_letter_code
_entity_poly.pdbx_strand_id
1 'polypeptide(L)'
;MSLIVIELNDVSLQVGDAAGVAAAGPGFALLEGREVTLGAAAEQQHRIYPTSSYDKFWHELNMEPLHVRGRIRHHADLAYSQLLELAREAEIEDEVLLAVPGHYNNQQLGLLLGLASQCPFRVGGMVDSALAAASLTDKHTSGEHIVHAGLHLHQVLLTRLIRKDGELAVDNVVPVPQLGRQQLLDVLMRIANDAFIRQCRFNPQHEAASEQELYSMLAAWIGEKGDEQGNLVMELKAGAITHTAKLPRDQLLAGLQKSYDKLLRSLRPLTELPGAGILLDHRLALLPGAVAALGEAGPLQVARPEAVTEACLRHHELIAGGEGVHRIRALPDLDSPGEGAESRAGRNAPTHVLFRNRAMPVADLPLVNNLNGSGGNALEFDLPGPSTTLGRILRKQSAVMLDCGDIEFRLNDVPVKGRQPLKPGDRIRFPELADELLMIEVNDGR
;
A
#
# COMPACT_ATOMS: atom_id res chain seq x y z
N MET A 1 16.20 2.78 13.91
CA MET A 1 15.14 3.70 13.42
C MET A 1 14.02 2.83 12.91
N SER A 2 12.80 3.07 13.35
CA SER A 2 11.60 2.34 12.88
C SER A 2 11.18 2.93 11.54
N LEU A 3 10.95 2.10 10.53
CA LEU A 3 10.43 2.54 9.24
C LEU A 3 8.93 2.86 9.40
N ILE A 4 8.55 4.08 9.06
CA ILE A 4 7.19 4.58 9.25
C ILE A 4 6.45 4.63 7.90
N VAL A 5 5.19 4.24 7.92
CA VAL A 5 4.28 4.26 6.75
C VAL A 5 3.10 5.18 7.06
N ILE A 6 2.77 6.08 6.13
CA ILE A 6 1.55 6.88 6.16
C ILE A 6 0.62 6.38 5.05
N GLU A 7 -0.50 5.76 5.42
CA GLU A 7 -1.57 5.40 4.50
C GLU A 7 -2.55 6.57 4.34
N LEU A 8 -2.71 7.06 3.12
CA LEU A 8 -3.61 8.16 2.78
C LEU A 8 -4.98 7.64 2.34
N ASN A 9 -5.77 7.18 3.30
CA ASN A 9 -7.18 6.87 3.10
C ASN A 9 -8.02 7.84 3.92
N ASP A 10 -8.86 8.64 3.27
CA ASP A 10 -9.63 9.71 3.91
C ASP A 10 -10.72 9.22 4.90
N VAL A 11 -11.13 7.95 4.85
CA VAL A 11 -11.95 7.34 5.93
C VAL A 11 -11.16 7.25 7.22
N SER A 12 -9.88 6.93 7.15
CA SER A 12 -8.93 6.91 8.27
C SER A 12 -7.51 6.93 7.72
N LEU A 13 -6.88 8.12 7.73
CA LEU A 13 -5.45 8.20 7.51
C LEU A 13 -4.76 7.47 8.66
N GLN A 14 -3.73 6.69 8.36
CA GLN A 14 -3.02 5.90 9.36
C GLN A 14 -1.52 6.13 9.28
N VAL A 15 -0.89 6.28 10.43
CA VAL A 15 0.57 6.22 10.61
C VAL A 15 0.87 4.95 11.36
N GLY A 16 1.72 4.10 10.79
CA GLY A 16 2.06 2.84 11.42
C GLY A 16 3.48 2.39 11.11
N ASP A 17 3.95 1.46 11.90
CA ASP A 17 5.24 0.78 11.76
C ASP A 17 5.11 -0.72 12.07
N ALA A 18 6.23 -1.40 12.33
CA ALA A 18 6.25 -2.82 12.68
C ALA A 18 5.57 -3.13 14.04
N ALA A 19 5.38 -2.14 14.90
CA ALA A 19 4.70 -2.29 16.18
C ALA A 19 3.17 -2.11 16.07
N GLY A 20 2.69 -1.53 14.96
CA GLY A 20 1.28 -1.31 14.67
C GLY A 20 0.95 0.14 14.32
N VAL A 21 -0.30 0.55 14.51
CA VAL A 21 -0.80 1.91 14.24
C VAL A 21 -0.44 2.84 15.40
N ALA A 22 0.35 3.88 15.13
CA ALA A 22 0.77 4.89 16.10
C ALA A 22 -0.19 6.09 16.16
N ALA A 23 -0.75 6.51 15.00
CA ALA A 23 -1.75 7.57 14.93
C ALA A 23 -2.74 7.27 13.79
N ALA A 24 -3.99 7.68 13.96
CA ALA A 24 -5.01 7.56 12.92
C ALA A 24 -6.11 8.61 13.08
N GLY A 25 -6.69 9.05 11.96
CA GLY A 25 -7.82 9.96 11.99
C GLY A 25 -8.50 10.11 10.62
N PRO A 26 -9.82 10.36 10.59
CA PRO A 26 -10.56 10.59 9.36
C PRO A 26 -10.22 11.95 8.75
N GLY A 27 -10.42 12.07 7.45
CA GLY A 27 -10.16 13.29 6.68
C GLY A 27 -11.21 14.38 6.89
N PHE A 28 -11.40 14.82 8.15
CA PHE A 28 -12.31 15.89 8.54
C PHE A 28 -11.56 17.08 9.08
N ALA A 29 -12.08 18.27 8.80
CA ALA A 29 -11.62 19.52 9.38
C ALA A 29 -12.81 20.41 9.72
N LEU A 30 -12.73 21.11 10.84
CA LEU A 30 -13.67 22.15 11.27
C LEU A 30 -12.91 23.47 11.44
N LEU A 31 -13.42 24.54 10.81
CA LEU A 31 -12.84 25.87 10.88
C LEU A 31 -13.72 26.80 11.71
N GLU A 32 -13.25 27.18 12.92
CA GLU A 32 -13.93 28.12 13.79
C GLU A 32 -13.07 29.37 13.99
N GLY A 33 -13.37 30.41 13.22
CA GLY A 33 -12.60 31.65 13.25
C GLY A 33 -11.16 31.47 12.80
N ARG A 34 -10.22 31.34 13.73
CA ARG A 34 -8.79 31.08 13.48
C ARG A 34 -8.33 29.69 13.89
N GLU A 35 -9.18 28.96 14.56
CA GLU A 35 -8.89 27.62 15.05
C GLU A 35 -9.26 26.58 13.99
N VAL A 36 -8.45 25.52 13.94
CA VAL A 36 -8.64 24.38 13.04
C VAL A 36 -8.67 23.14 13.91
N THR A 37 -9.80 22.45 13.92
CA THR A 37 -9.94 21.13 14.53
C THR A 37 -9.91 20.09 13.42
N LEU A 38 -9.18 18.98 13.61
CA LEU A 38 -8.96 17.96 12.60
C LEU A 38 -9.42 16.57 13.07
N GLY A 39 -9.48 15.63 12.14
CA GLY A 39 -9.69 14.23 12.42
C GLY A 39 -11.02 13.91 13.10
N ALA A 40 -10.99 13.00 14.07
CA ALA A 40 -12.18 12.53 14.78
C ALA A 40 -12.91 13.65 15.55
N ALA A 41 -12.19 14.61 16.12
CA ALA A 41 -12.78 15.75 16.83
C ALA A 41 -13.59 16.66 15.89
N ALA A 42 -13.14 16.83 14.64
CA ALA A 42 -13.89 17.55 13.60
C ALA A 42 -15.09 16.73 13.11
N GLU A 43 -14.94 15.42 12.92
CA GLU A 43 -16.04 14.53 12.52
C GLU A 43 -17.17 14.53 13.55
N GLN A 44 -16.87 14.59 14.84
CA GLN A 44 -17.85 14.65 15.91
C GLN A 44 -18.68 15.94 15.95
N GLN A 45 -18.34 16.93 15.14
CA GLN A 45 -19.01 18.23 15.12
C GLN A 45 -19.52 18.63 13.72
N HIS A 46 -19.27 17.82 12.71
CA HIS A 46 -19.51 18.23 11.32
C HIS A 46 -21.01 18.43 10.99
N ARG A 47 -21.93 17.75 11.66
CA ARG A 47 -23.38 17.97 11.51
C ARG A 47 -23.87 19.18 12.32
N ILE A 48 -23.13 19.58 13.36
CA ILE A 48 -23.44 20.80 14.13
C ILE A 48 -23.04 22.06 13.36
N TYR A 49 -21.88 22.01 12.70
CA TYR A 49 -21.32 23.14 11.96
C TYR A 49 -21.06 22.81 10.47
N PRO A 50 -22.12 22.47 9.69
CA PRO A 50 -21.94 21.95 8.34
C PRO A 50 -21.29 22.94 7.37
N THR A 51 -21.46 24.26 7.59
CA THR A 51 -20.87 25.30 6.74
C THR A 51 -19.40 25.58 7.03
N SER A 52 -18.91 25.14 8.19
CA SER A 52 -17.52 25.30 8.64
C SER A 52 -16.74 23.99 8.60
N SER A 53 -17.40 22.89 8.21
CA SER A 53 -16.79 21.56 8.14
C SER A 53 -16.38 21.19 6.73
N TYR A 54 -15.22 20.55 6.61
CA TYR A 54 -14.59 20.14 5.36
C TYR A 54 -14.19 18.69 5.46
N ASP A 55 -14.66 17.86 4.51
CA ASP A 55 -14.39 16.41 4.47
C ASP A 55 -13.94 15.93 3.08
N LYS A 56 -13.70 16.89 2.14
CA LYS A 56 -13.29 16.60 0.77
C LYS A 56 -11.85 16.95 0.44
N PHE A 57 -11.13 17.55 1.36
CA PHE A 57 -9.81 18.11 1.07
C PHE A 57 -8.75 17.04 0.69
N TRP A 58 -8.90 15.80 1.12
CA TRP A 58 -8.10 14.68 0.63
C TRP A 58 -8.61 14.15 -0.70
N HIS A 59 -9.94 14.07 -0.88
CA HIS A 59 -10.55 13.61 -2.12
C HIS A 59 -10.22 14.53 -3.30
N GLU A 60 -10.36 15.84 -3.10
CA GLU A 60 -10.13 16.85 -4.13
C GLU A 60 -8.67 17.28 -4.22
N LEU A 61 -7.93 17.32 -3.12
CA LEU A 61 -6.54 17.75 -2.94
C LEU A 61 -6.07 18.74 -4.02
N ASN A 62 -6.42 20.01 -3.84
CA ASN A 62 -6.16 21.07 -4.78
C ASN A 62 -5.79 22.38 -4.09
N MET A 63 -5.41 23.40 -4.88
CA MET A 63 -5.13 24.77 -4.45
C MET A 63 -6.30 25.71 -4.71
N GLU A 64 -7.53 25.20 -4.87
CA GLU A 64 -8.71 26.03 -5.01
C GLU A 64 -8.99 26.77 -3.70
N PRO A 65 -9.30 28.08 -3.78
CA PRO A 65 -9.48 28.89 -2.59
C PRO A 65 -10.75 28.51 -1.83
N LEU A 66 -10.62 28.29 -0.53
CA LEU A 66 -11.73 28.19 0.39
C LEU A 66 -12.22 29.61 0.72
N HIS A 67 -13.54 29.84 0.71
CA HIS A 67 -14.14 31.14 1.01
C HIS A 67 -14.15 31.45 2.51
N VAL A 68 -13.01 31.25 3.19
CA VAL A 68 -12.82 31.46 4.63
C VAL A 68 -11.78 32.53 4.90
N ARG A 69 -11.93 33.22 6.04
CA ARG A 69 -10.94 34.19 6.50
C ARG A 69 -9.99 33.51 7.49
N GLY A 70 -8.67 33.48 7.19
CA GLY A 70 -7.72 32.89 8.11
C GLY A 70 -6.43 32.43 7.45
N ARG A 71 -5.73 31.51 8.12
CA ARG A 71 -4.51 30.87 7.62
C ARG A 71 -4.81 29.79 6.58
N ILE A 72 -5.94 29.13 6.73
CA ILE A 72 -6.42 28.10 5.80
C ILE A 72 -7.06 28.79 4.62
N ARG A 73 -6.52 28.62 3.43
CA ARG A 73 -6.98 29.25 2.18
C ARG A 73 -7.40 28.25 1.12
N HIS A 74 -6.90 27.02 1.20
CA HIS A 74 -7.09 25.96 0.20
C HIS A 74 -7.31 24.60 0.86
N HIS A 75 -7.81 23.64 0.12
CA HIS A 75 -7.86 22.25 0.58
C HIS A 75 -6.48 21.69 0.95
N ALA A 76 -5.44 22.11 0.21
CA ALA A 76 -4.05 21.75 0.51
C ALA A 76 -3.59 22.19 1.91
N ASP A 77 -4.03 23.36 2.41
CA ASP A 77 -3.68 23.83 3.75
C ASP A 77 -4.28 22.93 4.84
N LEU A 78 -5.48 22.38 4.62
CA LEU A 78 -6.11 21.40 5.52
C LEU A 78 -5.36 20.06 5.52
N ALA A 79 -5.01 19.57 4.32
CA ALA A 79 -4.22 18.35 4.19
C ALA A 79 -2.84 18.47 4.86
N TYR A 80 -2.17 19.62 4.68
CA TYR A 80 -0.91 19.93 5.37
C TYR A 80 -1.07 19.94 6.89
N SER A 81 -2.12 20.60 7.40
CA SER A 81 -2.39 20.67 8.82
C SER A 81 -2.62 19.29 9.43
N GLN A 82 -3.32 18.40 8.72
CA GLN A 82 -3.55 17.03 9.19
C GLN A 82 -2.29 16.17 9.12
N LEU A 83 -1.43 16.33 8.09
CA LEU A 83 -0.12 15.65 8.06
C LEU A 83 0.76 16.07 9.24
N LEU A 84 0.77 17.36 9.59
CA LEU A 84 1.51 17.86 10.75
C LEU A 84 0.97 17.31 12.07
N GLU A 85 -0.36 17.21 12.21
CA GLU A 85 -0.98 16.65 13.42
C GLU A 85 -0.61 15.18 13.58
N LEU A 86 -0.77 14.38 12.52
CA LEU A 86 -0.40 12.96 12.51
C LEU A 86 1.10 12.76 12.78
N ALA A 87 1.96 13.61 12.19
CA ALA A 87 3.40 13.54 12.43
C ALA A 87 3.74 13.82 13.89
N ARG A 88 3.06 14.79 14.52
CA ARG A 88 3.25 15.12 15.93
C ARG A 88 2.73 14.02 16.86
N GLU A 89 1.57 13.43 16.57
CA GLU A 89 0.97 12.35 17.36
C GLU A 89 1.80 11.08 17.31
N ALA A 90 2.35 10.75 16.15
CA ALA A 90 3.19 9.57 15.95
C ALA A 90 4.69 9.86 16.16
N GLU A 91 5.06 11.07 16.61
CA GLU A 91 6.44 11.49 16.87
C GLU A 91 7.39 11.21 15.68
N ILE A 92 6.95 11.56 14.45
CA ILE A 92 7.72 11.30 13.23
C ILE A 92 8.80 12.36 13.04
N GLU A 93 10.07 11.96 13.03
CA GLU A 93 11.23 12.85 12.81
C GLU A 93 12.08 12.40 11.59
N ASP A 94 11.88 11.22 11.08
CA ASP A 94 12.72 10.58 10.07
C ASP A 94 12.00 10.40 8.70
N GLU A 95 12.45 9.42 7.95
CA GLU A 95 11.92 9.06 6.64
C GLU A 95 10.63 8.25 6.76
N VAL A 96 9.66 8.57 5.88
CA VAL A 96 8.38 7.86 5.77
C VAL A 96 8.14 7.33 4.37
N LEU A 97 7.37 6.23 4.27
CA LEU A 97 6.78 5.77 3.02
C LEU A 97 5.32 6.22 2.95
N LEU A 98 4.88 6.66 1.77
CA LEU A 98 3.49 7.04 1.54
C LEU A 98 2.75 5.94 0.75
N ALA A 99 1.69 5.38 1.32
CA ALA A 99 0.72 4.58 0.58
C ALA A 99 -0.42 5.50 0.11
N VAL A 100 -0.50 5.70 -1.21
CA VAL A 100 -1.39 6.70 -1.82
C VAL A 100 -2.52 6.04 -2.60
N PRO A 101 -3.73 6.63 -2.63
CA PRO A 101 -4.84 6.08 -3.40
C PRO A 101 -4.58 6.18 -4.91
N GLY A 102 -4.99 5.15 -5.64
CA GLY A 102 -4.70 5.00 -7.07
C GLY A 102 -5.28 6.08 -7.98
N HIS A 103 -6.32 6.79 -7.56
CA HIS A 103 -6.98 7.83 -8.35
C HIS A 103 -6.23 9.17 -8.38
N TYR A 104 -5.23 9.38 -7.51
CA TYR A 104 -4.45 10.62 -7.53
C TYR A 104 -3.69 10.77 -8.84
N ASN A 105 -3.90 11.90 -9.52
CA ASN A 105 -3.16 12.29 -10.70
C ASN A 105 -1.78 12.89 -10.34
N ASN A 106 -0.95 13.15 -11.35
CA ASN A 106 0.40 13.68 -11.14
C ASN A 106 0.42 15.06 -10.46
N GLN A 107 -0.61 15.88 -10.69
CA GLN A 107 -0.71 17.19 -10.03
C GLN A 107 -0.97 17.04 -8.54
N GLN A 108 -1.90 16.15 -8.17
CA GLN A 108 -2.20 15.84 -6.76
C GLN A 108 -1.00 15.20 -6.05
N LEU A 109 -0.30 14.27 -6.72
CA LEU A 109 0.92 13.68 -6.17
C LEU A 109 2.05 14.71 -6.00
N GLY A 110 2.23 15.60 -6.97
CA GLY A 110 3.19 16.70 -6.85
C GLY A 110 2.85 17.66 -5.72
N LEU A 111 1.56 18.00 -5.55
CA LEU A 111 1.08 18.81 -4.45
C LEU A 111 1.33 18.12 -3.11
N LEU A 112 0.98 16.83 -2.98
CA LEU A 112 1.23 16.03 -1.78
C LEU A 112 2.70 16.05 -1.38
N LEU A 113 3.62 15.81 -2.32
CA LEU A 113 5.06 15.87 -2.05
C LEU A 113 5.51 17.27 -1.64
N GLY A 114 4.94 18.31 -2.27
CA GLY A 114 5.19 19.70 -1.88
C GLY A 114 4.74 20.00 -0.43
N LEU A 115 3.60 19.48 0.01
CA LEU A 115 3.12 19.59 1.39
C LEU A 115 4.01 18.80 2.35
N ALA A 116 4.33 17.55 2.00
CA ALA A 116 5.16 16.69 2.82
C ALA A 116 6.59 17.25 3.01
N SER A 117 7.13 17.98 2.02
CA SER A 117 8.45 18.65 2.15
C SER A 117 8.50 19.75 3.21
N GLN A 118 7.34 20.23 3.67
CA GLN A 118 7.22 21.22 4.75
C GLN A 118 6.95 20.55 6.12
N CYS A 119 6.78 19.25 6.15
CA CYS A 119 6.60 18.46 7.37
C CYS A 119 7.96 18.11 8.00
N PRO A 120 8.00 17.70 9.28
CA PRO A 120 9.25 17.35 9.97
C PRO A 120 9.88 16.03 9.52
N PHE A 121 9.31 15.36 8.52
CA PHE A 121 9.78 14.11 7.97
C PHE A 121 10.14 14.24 6.49
N ARG A 122 10.87 13.24 5.97
CA ARG A 122 11.20 13.13 4.55
C ARG A 122 10.46 11.94 3.91
N VAL A 123 9.91 12.14 2.73
CA VAL A 123 9.30 11.05 1.96
C VAL A 123 10.39 10.27 1.23
N GLY A 124 10.59 9.01 1.61
CA GLY A 124 11.53 8.09 0.96
C GLY A 124 10.95 7.45 -0.30
N GLY A 125 9.64 7.22 -0.34
CA GLY A 125 9.00 6.62 -1.49
C GLY A 125 7.47 6.63 -1.41
N MET A 126 6.83 6.30 -2.54
CA MET A 126 5.38 6.20 -2.64
C MET A 126 4.97 4.88 -3.32
N VAL A 127 3.87 4.29 -2.86
CA VAL A 127 3.27 3.09 -3.46
C VAL A 127 1.76 3.26 -3.59
N ASP A 128 1.16 2.63 -4.57
CA ASP A 128 -0.31 2.52 -4.67
C ASP A 128 -0.84 1.66 -3.51
N SER A 129 -1.79 2.18 -2.72
CA SER A 129 -2.30 1.50 -1.52
C SER A 129 -3.02 0.19 -1.84
N ALA A 130 -3.76 0.12 -2.97
CA ALA A 130 -4.42 -1.10 -3.40
C ALA A 130 -3.42 -2.17 -3.84
N LEU A 131 -2.32 -1.76 -4.50
CA LEU A 131 -1.23 -2.65 -4.86
C LEU A 131 -0.53 -3.20 -3.60
N ALA A 132 -0.24 -2.32 -2.63
CA ALA A 132 0.36 -2.73 -1.37
C ALA A 132 -0.52 -3.77 -0.65
N ALA A 133 -1.81 -3.48 -0.44
CA ALA A 133 -2.74 -4.41 0.20
C ALA A 133 -2.82 -5.76 -0.52
N ALA A 134 -2.85 -5.74 -1.86
CA ALA A 134 -2.98 -6.95 -2.67
C ALA A 134 -1.67 -7.76 -2.77
N SER A 135 -0.51 -7.15 -2.57
CA SER A 135 0.79 -7.84 -2.62
C SER A 135 0.96 -8.89 -1.52
N LEU A 136 0.14 -8.83 -0.46
CA LEU A 136 0.10 -9.80 0.64
C LEU A 136 -0.93 -10.92 0.45
N THR A 137 -1.67 -10.92 -0.66
CA THR A 137 -2.68 -11.95 -0.93
C THR A 137 -2.07 -13.17 -1.59
N ASP A 138 -2.52 -14.37 -1.18
CA ASP A 138 -2.13 -15.63 -1.76
C ASP A 138 -2.68 -15.78 -3.19
N LYS A 139 -1.86 -16.20 -4.14
CA LYS A 139 -2.22 -16.47 -5.53
C LYS A 139 -3.29 -17.55 -5.66
N HIS A 140 -3.25 -18.56 -4.80
CA HIS A 140 -4.22 -19.66 -4.84
C HIS A 140 -5.64 -19.22 -4.49
N THR A 141 -5.77 -18.16 -3.68
CA THR A 141 -7.06 -17.60 -3.28
C THR A 141 -7.54 -16.46 -4.15
N SER A 142 -6.64 -15.67 -4.75
CA SER A 142 -6.99 -14.45 -5.48
C SER A 142 -6.74 -14.48 -6.99
N GLY A 143 -6.15 -15.56 -7.53
CA GLY A 143 -5.94 -15.74 -8.98
C GLY A 143 -4.95 -14.78 -9.62
N GLU A 144 -4.97 -14.71 -10.96
CA GLU A 144 -4.09 -13.84 -11.76
C GLU A 144 -4.60 -12.38 -11.83
N HIS A 145 -5.90 -12.19 -11.66
CA HIS A 145 -6.56 -10.89 -11.67
C HIS A 145 -7.18 -10.61 -10.31
N ILE A 146 -6.86 -9.47 -9.72
CA ILE A 146 -7.41 -9.03 -8.44
C ILE A 146 -8.11 -7.69 -8.66
N VAL A 147 -9.31 -7.55 -8.13
CA VAL A 147 -9.98 -6.26 -8.04
C VAL A 147 -10.05 -5.84 -6.57
N HIS A 148 -9.20 -4.88 -6.20
CA HIS A 148 -9.28 -4.27 -4.87
C HIS A 148 -10.43 -3.25 -4.85
N ALA A 149 -11.31 -3.35 -3.85
CA ALA A 149 -12.39 -2.41 -3.63
C ALA A 149 -12.15 -1.65 -2.32
N GLY A 150 -11.66 -0.41 -2.44
CA GLY A 150 -11.31 0.47 -1.32
C GLY A 150 -12.40 1.48 -1.00
N LEU A 151 -12.78 1.61 0.28
CA LEU A 151 -13.73 2.60 0.74
C LEU A 151 -13.03 3.92 1.07
N HIS A 152 -13.54 5.01 0.48
CA HIS A 152 -13.18 6.39 0.78
C HIS A 152 -14.39 7.17 1.30
N LEU A 153 -14.19 8.41 1.80
CA LEU A 153 -15.28 9.22 2.33
C LEU A 153 -16.38 9.49 1.28
N HIS A 154 -15.99 9.76 0.03
CA HIS A 154 -16.93 10.20 -1.02
C HIS A 154 -17.06 9.23 -2.20
N GLN A 155 -16.28 8.15 -2.22
CA GLN A 155 -16.28 7.16 -3.31
C GLN A 155 -15.84 5.79 -2.84
N VAL A 156 -16.14 4.76 -3.64
CA VAL A 156 -15.42 3.49 -3.63
C VAL A 156 -14.44 3.52 -4.78
N LEU A 157 -13.22 3.06 -4.55
CA LEU A 157 -12.19 2.98 -5.56
C LEU A 157 -11.96 1.51 -5.94
N LEU A 158 -12.25 1.15 -7.18
CA LEU A 158 -11.98 -0.17 -7.72
C LEU A 158 -10.66 -0.15 -8.46
N THR A 159 -9.67 -0.90 -7.98
CA THR A 159 -8.35 -1.02 -8.60
C THR A 159 -8.16 -2.43 -9.11
N ARG A 160 -8.06 -2.60 -10.44
CA ARG A 160 -7.70 -3.86 -11.05
C ARG A 160 -6.19 -4.02 -11.06
N LEU A 161 -5.74 -5.17 -10.56
CA LEU A 161 -4.35 -5.59 -10.52
C LEU A 161 -4.17 -6.88 -11.31
N ILE A 162 -3.02 -7.04 -11.94
CA ILE A 162 -2.68 -8.21 -12.76
C ILE A 162 -1.38 -8.80 -12.24
N ARG A 163 -1.39 -10.12 -12.00
CA ARG A 163 -0.19 -10.91 -11.73
C ARG A 163 0.37 -11.42 -13.05
N LYS A 164 1.58 -11.07 -13.34
CA LYS A 164 2.30 -11.52 -14.53
C LYS A 164 3.80 -11.54 -14.29
N ASP A 165 4.46 -12.61 -14.76
CA ASP A 165 5.92 -12.73 -14.73
C ASP A 165 6.54 -12.52 -13.33
N GLY A 166 5.84 -12.96 -12.27
CA GLY A 166 6.29 -12.84 -10.88
C GLY A 166 6.10 -11.44 -10.28
N GLU A 167 5.37 -10.55 -10.95
CA GLU A 167 5.03 -9.21 -10.48
C GLU A 167 3.51 -9.04 -10.41
N LEU A 168 3.05 -8.27 -9.41
CA LEU A 168 1.70 -7.75 -9.31
C LEU A 168 1.73 -6.27 -9.70
N ALA A 169 0.93 -5.88 -10.69
CA ALA A 169 0.91 -4.51 -11.21
C ALA A 169 -0.50 -3.93 -11.27
N VAL A 170 -0.59 -2.60 -11.06
CA VAL A 170 -1.84 -1.84 -11.26
C VAL A 170 -2.12 -1.70 -12.76
N ASP A 171 -3.25 -2.26 -13.18
CA ASP A 171 -3.73 -2.17 -14.57
C ASP A 171 -4.72 -1.01 -14.76
N ASN A 172 -5.78 -0.97 -13.97
CA ASN A 172 -6.84 0.02 -14.13
C ASN A 172 -7.39 0.49 -12.78
N VAL A 173 -7.78 1.76 -12.70
CA VAL A 173 -8.39 2.37 -11.51
C VAL A 173 -9.72 3.02 -11.92
N VAL A 174 -10.81 2.56 -11.30
CA VAL A 174 -12.18 3.00 -11.59
C VAL A 174 -12.80 3.61 -10.33
N PRO A 175 -12.91 4.94 -10.24
CA PRO A 175 -13.66 5.56 -9.16
C PRO A 175 -15.18 5.32 -9.33
N VAL A 176 -15.84 4.98 -8.24
CA VAL A 176 -17.31 4.91 -8.16
C VAL A 176 -17.79 6.07 -7.28
N PRO A 177 -18.06 7.25 -7.89
CA PRO A 177 -18.39 8.46 -7.14
C PRO A 177 -19.76 8.35 -6.47
N GLN A 178 -19.96 9.16 -5.44
CA GLN A 178 -21.21 9.18 -4.66
C GLN A 178 -21.59 7.80 -4.10
N LEU A 179 -20.58 7.08 -3.66
CA LEU A 179 -20.71 5.78 -3.00
C LEU A 179 -19.64 5.62 -1.91
N GLY A 180 -19.28 6.70 -1.25
CA GLY A 180 -18.34 6.67 -0.15
C GLY A 180 -19.02 6.44 1.21
N ARG A 181 -18.19 6.42 2.27
CA ARG A 181 -18.67 6.24 3.65
C ARG A 181 -19.75 7.25 4.03
N GLN A 182 -19.62 8.54 3.59
CA GLN A 182 -20.61 9.58 3.89
C GLN A 182 -21.98 9.27 3.30
N GLN A 183 -22.03 8.91 2.01
CA GLN A 183 -23.29 8.58 1.35
C GLN A 183 -23.96 7.33 1.92
N LEU A 184 -23.17 6.34 2.34
CA LEU A 184 -23.68 5.12 2.98
C LEU A 184 -24.20 5.42 4.39
N LEU A 185 -23.51 6.26 5.18
CA LEU A 185 -24.00 6.77 6.46
C LEU A 185 -25.28 7.58 6.29
N ASP A 186 -25.41 8.45 5.29
CA ASP A 186 -26.62 9.19 5.01
C ASP A 186 -27.84 8.29 4.70
N VAL A 187 -27.60 7.13 4.07
CA VAL A 187 -28.65 6.11 3.89
C VAL A 187 -29.08 5.54 5.22
N LEU A 188 -28.13 5.14 6.08
CA LEU A 188 -28.41 4.58 7.39
C LEU A 188 -29.05 5.61 8.34
N MET A 189 -28.59 6.88 8.28
CA MET A 189 -29.19 8.00 9.00
C MET A 189 -30.68 8.16 8.68
N ARG A 190 -31.08 8.09 7.41
CA ARG A 190 -32.49 8.17 7.02
C ARG A 190 -33.31 7.02 7.59
N ILE A 191 -32.79 5.79 7.54
CA ILE A 191 -33.49 4.61 8.08
C ILE A 191 -33.65 4.73 9.60
N ALA A 192 -32.58 5.16 10.28
CA ALA A 192 -32.61 5.36 11.74
C ALA A 192 -33.58 6.49 12.13
N ASN A 193 -33.51 7.62 11.43
CA ASN A 193 -34.42 8.74 11.65
C ASN A 193 -35.90 8.32 11.50
N ASP A 194 -36.24 7.58 10.44
CA ASP A 194 -37.58 7.03 10.24
C ASP A 194 -38.00 6.08 11.34
N ALA A 195 -37.07 5.30 11.90
CA ALA A 195 -37.35 4.42 13.03
C ALA A 195 -37.66 5.22 14.30
N PHE A 196 -36.89 6.26 14.62
CA PHE A 196 -37.17 7.15 15.76
C PHE A 196 -38.51 7.87 15.64
N ILE A 197 -38.83 8.38 14.45
CA ILE A 197 -40.12 9.02 14.20
C ILE A 197 -41.29 8.04 14.44
N ARG A 198 -41.20 6.84 13.84
CA ARG A 198 -42.27 5.84 13.95
C ARG A 198 -42.46 5.28 15.37
N GLN A 199 -41.33 4.99 16.05
CA GLN A 199 -41.36 4.30 17.35
C GLN A 199 -41.48 5.27 18.53
N CYS A 200 -40.86 6.45 18.46
CA CYS A 200 -40.73 7.38 19.56
C CYS A 200 -41.42 8.73 19.31
N ARG A 201 -41.91 8.99 18.06
CA ARG A 201 -42.39 10.31 17.63
C ARG A 201 -41.35 11.42 17.81
N PHE A 202 -40.07 11.05 17.73
CA PHE A 202 -38.93 11.92 17.86
C PHE A 202 -38.19 11.98 16.51
N ASN A 203 -37.90 13.21 16.04
CA ASN A 203 -37.12 13.41 14.81
C ASN A 203 -35.71 13.92 15.19
N PRO A 204 -34.69 13.06 15.18
CA PRO A 204 -33.31 13.46 15.46
C PRO A 204 -32.77 14.62 14.60
N GLN A 205 -33.26 14.78 13.38
CA GLN A 205 -32.80 15.82 12.45
C GLN A 205 -33.42 17.22 12.71
N HIS A 206 -34.27 17.38 13.72
CA HIS A 206 -34.79 18.71 14.09
C HIS A 206 -33.75 19.57 14.79
N GLU A 207 -32.77 18.95 15.47
CA GLU A 207 -31.72 19.64 16.19
C GLU A 207 -30.34 19.09 15.72
N ALA A 208 -29.42 19.98 15.40
CA ALA A 208 -28.09 19.61 14.94
C ALA A 208 -27.33 18.71 15.92
N ALA A 209 -27.54 18.91 17.24
CA ALA A 209 -26.90 18.09 18.26
C ALA A 209 -27.40 16.63 18.22
N SER A 210 -28.72 16.39 18.11
CA SER A 210 -29.28 15.04 18.02
C SER A 210 -28.99 14.37 16.67
N GLU A 211 -28.91 15.16 15.59
CA GLU A 211 -28.44 14.66 14.29
C GLU A 211 -26.98 14.20 14.37
N GLN A 212 -26.10 14.98 14.98
CA GLN A 212 -24.70 14.61 15.20
C GLN A 212 -24.55 13.39 16.08
N GLU A 213 -25.33 13.30 17.17
CA GLU A 213 -25.28 12.13 18.05
C GLU A 213 -25.70 10.86 17.29
N LEU A 214 -26.78 10.92 16.50
CA LEU A 214 -27.20 9.80 15.65
C LEU A 214 -26.13 9.41 14.63
N TYR A 215 -25.50 10.40 13.97
CA TYR A 215 -24.41 10.16 13.04
C TYR A 215 -23.24 9.46 13.73
N SER A 216 -22.80 9.97 14.88
CA SER A 216 -21.65 9.42 15.61
C SER A 216 -21.91 7.98 16.08
N MET A 217 -23.12 7.68 16.55
CA MET A 217 -23.53 6.33 16.94
C MET A 217 -23.51 5.35 15.76
N LEU A 218 -24.02 5.75 14.59
CA LEU A 218 -24.00 4.91 13.38
C LEU A 218 -22.58 4.71 12.86
N ALA A 219 -21.75 5.75 12.86
CA ALA A 219 -20.37 5.68 12.46
C ALA A 219 -19.55 4.71 13.35
N ALA A 220 -19.73 4.81 14.67
CA ALA A 220 -19.09 3.91 15.63
C ALA A 220 -19.61 2.46 15.47
N TRP A 221 -20.93 2.29 15.33
CA TRP A 221 -21.52 0.97 15.13
C TRP A 221 -20.97 0.28 13.87
N ILE A 222 -20.85 0.99 12.74
CA ILE A 222 -20.23 0.42 11.53
C ILE A 222 -18.78 -0.01 11.81
N GLY A 223 -18.01 0.83 12.50
CA GLY A 223 -16.60 0.57 12.79
C GLY A 223 -16.36 -0.64 13.70
N GLU A 224 -17.30 -0.92 14.59
CA GLU A 224 -17.16 -1.97 15.60
C GLU A 224 -17.97 -3.24 15.30
N LYS A 225 -19.20 -3.08 14.80
CA LYS A 225 -20.24 -4.13 14.82
C LYS A 225 -21.10 -4.19 13.54
N GLY A 226 -20.76 -3.46 12.50
CA GLY A 226 -21.60 -3.33 11.31
C GLY A 226 -21.95 -4.67 10.64
N ASP A 227 -21.09 -5.67 10.75
CA ASP A 227 -21.33 -7.01 10.19
C ASP A 227 -22.00 -7.99 11.20
N GLU A 228 -22.27 -7.60 12.45
CA GLU A 228 -22.97 -8.45 13.41
C GLU A 228 -24.41 -8.77 12.97
N GLN A 229 -24.87 -9.98 13.27
CA GLN A 229 -26.17 -10.52 12.84
C GLN A 229 -27.38 -9.96 13.64
N GLY A 230 -27.17 -9.06 14.58
CA GLY A 230 -28.21 -8.55 15.48
C GLY A 230 -29.02 -7.37 14.91
N ASN A 231 -30.14 -7.06 15.60
CA ASN A 231 -30.83 -5.80 15.38
C ASN A 231 -30.04 -4.67 16.08
N LEU A 232 -29.93 -3.52 15.43
CA LEU A 232 -29.34 -2.34 16.04
C LEU A 232 -30.36 -1.67 16.98
N VAL A 233 -29.98 -1.47 18.24
CA VAL A 233 -30.77 -0.68 19.21
C VAL A 233 -30.01 0.61 19.46
N MET A 234 -30.70 1.74 19.28
CA MET A 234 -30.11 3.07 19.44
C MET A 234 -30.87 3.88 20.47
N GLU A 235 -30.13 4.62 21.28
CA GLU A 235 -30.66 5.49 22.32
C GLU A 235 -30.17 6.92 22.13
N LEU A 236 -31.07 7.85 21.94
CA LEU A 236 -30.77 9.29 21.80
C LEU A 236 -31.39 10.07 22.97
N LYS A 237 -30.60 11.01 23.50
CA LYS A 237 -31.07 11.90 24.59
C LYS A 237 -31.52 13.23 23.99
N ALA A 238 -32.79 13.61 24.28
CA ALA A 238 -33.33 14.92 23.96
C ALA A 238 -33.81 15.58 25.27
N GLY A 239 -33.00 16.47 25.81
CA GLY A 239 -33.23 17.06 27.12
C GLY A 239 -33.19 16.01 28.24
N ALA A 240 -34.32 15.86 28.99
CA ALA A 240 -34.48 14.86 30.05
C ALA A 240 -35.02 13.52 29.56
N ILE A 241 -35.36 13.38 28.28
CA ILE A 241 -36.00 12.19 27.71
C ILE A 241 -34.97 11.38 26.91
N THR A 242 -34.93 10.07 27.17
CA THR A 242 -34.19 9.13 26.32
C THR A 242 -35.16 8.44 25.37
N HIS A 243 -34.91 8.54 24.09
CA HIS A 243 -35.64 7.87 23.00
C HIS A 243 -34.89 6.63 22.58
N THR A 244 -35.56 5.47 22.55
CA THR A 244 -34.96 4.20 22.11
C THR A 244 -35.62 3.70 20.84
N ALA A 245 -34.87 3.50 19.80
CA ALA A 245 -35.36 2.93 18.55
C ALA A 245 -34.64 1.63 18.23
N LYS A 246 -35.39 0.66 17.70
CA LYS A 246 -34.84 -0.63 17.23
C LYS A 246 -34.90 -0.69 15.73
N LEU A 247 -33.73 -0.93 15.11
CA LEU A 247 -33.56 -1.07 13.67
C LEU A 247 -33.31 -2.54 13.34
N PRO A 248 -34.27 -3.21 12.70
CA PRO A 248 -34.05 -4.57 12.21
C PRO A 248 -32.95 -4.60 11.15
N ARG A 249 -32.07 -5.59 11.22
CA ARG A 249 -30.97 -5.76 10.25
C ARG A 249 -31.48 -5.77 8.81
N ASP A 250 -32.57 -6.46 8.53
CA ASP A 250 -33.14 -6.54 7.18
C ASP A 250 -33.51 -5.15 6.59
N GLN A 251 -33.90 -4.20 7.42
CA GLN A 251 -34.16 -2.83 6.98
C GLN A 251 -32.86 -2.10 6.61
N LEU A 252 -31.79 -2.32 7.36
CA LEU A 252 -30.47 -1.77 7.05
C LEU A 252 -29.94 -2.34 5.73
N LEU A 253 -30.03 -3.67 5.55
CA LEU A 253 -29.62 -4.36 4.32
C LEU A 253 -30.43 -3.88 3.11
N ALA A 254 -31.76 -3.84 3.22
CA ALA A 254 -32.65 -3.34 2.16
C ALA A 254 -32.36 -1.89 1.78
N GLY A 255 -31.99 -1.06 2.76
CA GLY A 255 -31.62 0.34 2.52
C GLY A 255 -30.32 0.49 1.75
N LEU A 256 -29.33 -0.35 2.03
CA LEU A 256 -28.03 -0.33 1.35
C LEU A 256 -28.04 -1.05 -0.01
N GLN A 257 -29.07 -1.84 -0.34
CA GLN A 257 -29.13 -2.66 -1.55
C GLN A 257 -28.84 -1.86 -2.82
N LYS A 258 -29.45 -0.68 -2.98
CA LYS A 258 -29.22 0.17 -4.17
C LYS A 258 -27.75 0.61 -4.29
N SER A 259 -27.08 0.82 -3.16
CA SER A 259 -25.66 1.18 -3.12
C SER A 259 -24.81 0.00 -3.55
N TYR A 260 -25.12 -1.20 -3.06
CA TYR A 260 -24.42 -2.44 -3.47
C TYR A 260 -24.69 -2.78 -4.94
N ASP A 261 -25.93 -2.61 -5.44
CA ASP A 261 -26.25 -2.80 -6.87
C ASP A 261 -25.45 -1.83 -7.76
N LYS A 262 -25.27 -0.58 -7.31
CA LYS A 262 -24.42 0.38 -8.02
C LYS A 262 -22.97 -0.09 -8.05
N LEU A 263 -22.44 -0.54 -6.92
CA LEU A 263 -21.08 -1.03 -6.83
C LEU A 263 -20.87 -2.30 -7.68
N LEU A 264 -21.79 -3.26 -7.62
CA LEU A 264 -21.77 -4.48 -8.43
C LEU A 264 -21.76 -4.19 -9.92
N ARG A 265 -22.53 -3.20 -10.40
CA ARG A 265 -22.50 -2.80 -11.81
C ARG A 265 -21.12 -2.31 -12.27
N SER A 266 -20.36 -1.67 -11.40
CA SER A 266 -18.98 -1.23 -11.69
C SER A 266 -17.95 -2.33 -11.49
N LEU A 267 -18.20 -3.27 -10.58
CA LEU A 267 -17.30 -4.35 -10.22
C LEU A 267 -17.31 -5.50 -11.24
N ARG A 268 -18.51 -5.93 -11.68
CA ARG A 268 -18.69 -7.08 -12.60
C ARG A 268 -17.83 -7.02 -13.87
N PRO A 269 -17.73 -5.89 -14.61
CA PRO A 269 -16.87 -5.85 -15.79
C PRO A 269 -15.37 -6.04 -15.48
N LEU A 270 -14.96 -5.78 -14.25
CA LEU A 270 -13.57 -5.96 -13.82
C LEU A 270 -13.27 -7.40 -13.36
N THR A 271 -14.32 -8.16 -12.98
CA THR A 271 -14.24 -9.55 -12.50
C THR A 271 -14.67 -10.60 -13.52
N GLU A 272 -15.08 -10.21 -14.74
CA GLU A 272 -15.47 -11.15 -15.82
C GLU A 272 -14.31 -11.99 -16.36
N LEU A 273 -13.06 -11.67 -16.01
CA LEU A 273 -11.89 -12.42 -16.44
C LEU A 273 -11.78 -13.75 -15.67
N PRO A 274 -11.41 -14.87 -16.34
CA PRO A 274 -11.23 -16.14 -15.68
C PRO A 274 -10.22 -16.04 -14.52
N GLY A 275 -10.60 -16.56 -13.36
CA GLY A 275 -9.74 -16.56 -12.18
C GLY A 275 -9.62 -15.20 -11.49
N ALA A 276 -10.51 -14.24 -11.77
CA ALA A 276 -10.52 -12.97 -11.08
C ALA A 276 -11.04 -13.11 -9.64
N GLY A 277 -10.32 -12.53 -8.67
CA GLY A 277 -10.71 -12.45 -7.26
C GLY A 277 -10.97 -11.02 -6.82
N ILE A 278 -11.73 -10.88 -5.76
CA ILE A 278 -12.04 -9.58 -5.14
C ILE A 278 -11.28 -9.47 -3.82
N LEU A 279 -10.51 -8.41 -3.65
CA LEU A 279 -9.92 -8.02 -2.38
C LEU A 279 -10.70 -6.83 -1.82
N LEU A 280 -11.47 -7.08 -0.78
CA LEU A 280 -12.29 -6.05 -0.15
C LEU A 280 -11.49 -5.36 0.95
N ASP A 281 -11.42 -4.04 0.93
CA ASP A 281 -10.89 -3.23 2.03
C ASP A 281 -11.68 -3.57 3.31
N HIS A 282 -10.99 -3.75 4.43
CA HIS A 282 -11.60 -4.05 5.72
C HIS A 282 -12.67 -3.02 6.11
N ARG A 283 -12.47 -1.73 5.78
CA ARG A 283 -13.42 -0.64 6.06
C ARG A 283 -14.75 -0.82 5.31
N LEU A 284 -14.67 -1.32 4.06
CA LEU A 284 -15.85 -1.64 3.25
C LEU A 284 -16.54 -2.92 3.75
N ALA A 285 -15.76 -3.90 4.23
CA ALA A 285 -16.27 -5.16 4.76
C ALA A 285 -17.09 -4.99 6.06
N LEU A 286 -16.83 -3.93 6.83
CA LEU A 286 -17.59 -3.60 8.05
C LEU A 286 -19.02 -3.11 7.76
N LEU A 287 -19.34 -2.73 6.53
CA LEU A 287 -20.70 -2.31 6.18
C LEU A 287 -21.67 -3.50 6.19
N PRO A 288 -22.88 -3.32 6.71
CA PRO A 288 -23.88 -4.40 6.83
C PRO A 288 -24.13 -5.11 5.49
N GLY A 289 -23.80 -6.40 5.42
CA GLY A 289 -24.03 -7.22 4.24
C GLY A 289 -23.12 -6.99 3.05
N ALA A 290 -22.10 -6.13 3.15
CA ALA A 290 -21.19 -5.82 2.03
C ALA A 290 -20.46 -7.06 1.51
N VAL A 291 -19.92 -7.89 2.40
CA VAL A 291 -19.21 -9.13 2.03
C VAL A 291 -20.13 -10.08 1.25
N ALA A 292 -21.37 -10.30 1.73
CA ALA A 292 -22.32 -11.17 1.06
C ALA A 292 -22.75 -10.61 -0.30
N ALA A 293 -23.09 -9.32 -0.37
CA ALA A 293 -23.52 -8.68 -1.60
C ALA A 293 -22.43 -8.65 -2.68
N LEU A 294 -21.19 -8.29 -2.31
CA LEU A 294 -20.09 -8.18 -3.26
C LEU A 294 -19.50 -9.54 -3.66
N GLY A 295 -19.63 -10.55 -2.80
CA GLY A 295 -19.26 -11.94 -3.09
C GLY A 295 -20.06 -12.57 -4.23
N GLU A 296 -21.20 -11.96 -4.63
CA GLU A 296 -21.95 -12.38 -5.82
C GLU A 296 -21.18 -12.14 -7.14
N ALA A 297 -20.19 -11.25 -7.13
CA ALA A 297 -19.39 -10.93 -8.32
C ALA A 297 -18.15 -11.83 -8.50
N GLY A 298 -17.82 -12.69 -7.53
CA GLY A 298 -16.69 -13.61 -7.59
C GLY A 298 -16.12 -13.99 -6.24
N PRO A 299 -15.05 -14.81 -6.22
CA PRO A 299 -14.31 -15.13 -4.99
C PRO A 299 -13.84 -13.86 -4.28
N LEU A 300 -14.14 -13.76 -2.99
CA LEU A 300 -13.88 -12.55 -2.22
C LEU A 300 -13.03 -12.86 -0.98
N GLN A 301 -12.00 -12.05 -0.78
CA GLN A 301 -11.17 -12.01 0.41
C GLN A 301 -11.26 -10.61 1.03
N VAL A 302 -11.21 -10.51 2.36
CA VAL A 302 -11.14 -9.24 3.08
C VAL A 302 -9.69 -8.96 3.46
N ALA A 303 -9.20 -7.77 3.13
CA ALA A 303 -7.87 -7.31 3.52
C ALA A 303 -7.80 -7.09 5.04
N ARG A 304 -6.65 -7.42 5.64
CA ARG A 304 -6.41 -7.09 7.06
C ARG A 304 -6.20 -5.58 7.22
N PRO A 305 -6.56 -4.99 8.37
CA PRO A 305 -6.37 -3.56 8.62
C PRO A 305 -4.91 -3.09 8.42
N GLU A 306 -3.95 -3.93 8.79
CA GLU A 306 -2.51 -3.63 8.72
C GLU A 306 -1.86 -3.98 7.37
N ALA A 307 -2.62 -4.53 6.41
CA ALA A 307 -2.08 -5.09 5.17
C ALA A 307 -1.23 -4.08 4.37
N VAL A 308 -1.67 -2.82 4.29
CA VAL A 308 -0.94 -1.77 3.57
C VAL A 308 0.39 -1.46 4.26
N THR A 309 0.38 -1.26 5.57
CA THR A 309 1.59 -0.98 6.36
C THR A 309 2.58 -2.14 6.27
N GLU A 310 2.11 -3.38 6.50
CA GLU A 310 2.95 -4.58 6.41
C GLU A 310 3.59 -4.75 5.03
N ALA A 311 2.82 -4.52 3.96
CA ALA A 311 3.33 -4.57 2.59
C ALA A 311 4.41 -3.51 2.33
N CYS A 312 4.18 -2.27 2.78
CA CYS A 312 5.15 -1.19 2.66
C CYS A 312 6.47 -1.52 3.38
N LEU A 313 6.38 -2.05 4.60
CA LEU A 313 7.55 -2.46 5.38
C LEU A 313 8.32 -3.59 4.68
N ARG A 314 7.61 -4.57 4.13
CA ARG A 314 8.21 -5.70 3.42
C ARG A 314 8.93 -5.27 2.13
N HIS A 315 8.36 -4.34 1.40
CA HIS A 315 8.86 -3.88 0.10
C HIS A 315 9.61 -2.54 0.18
N HIS A 316 10.05 -2.12 1.37
CA HIS A 316 10.59 -0.77 1.59
C HIS A 316 11.77 -0.42 0.68
N GLU A 317 12.72 -1.34 0.48
CA GLU A 317 13.89 -1.12 -0.39
C GLU A 317 13.50 -0.80 -1.84
N LEU A 318 12.34 -1.32 -2.28
CA LEU A 318 11.81 -1.08 -3.61
C LEU A 318 11.05 0.21 -3.71
N ILE A 319 10.31 0.53 -2.65
CA ILE A 319 9.48 1.73 -2.61
C ILE A 319 10.38 2.95 -2.41
N ALA A 320 11.45 2.84 -1.60
CA ALA A 320 12.41 3.92 -1.34
C ALA A 320 13.63 3.90 -2.27
N GLY A 321 13.88 2.83 -3.02
CA GLY A 321 15.10 2.60 -3.78
C GLY A 321 15.11 3.20 -5.19
N GLY A 322 15.16 4.53 -5.34
CA GLY A 322 15.25 5.17 -6.65
C GLY A 322 15.84 6.57 -6.61
N GLU A 323 16.26 7.10 -7.76
CA GLU A 323 16.58 8.53 -7.89
C GLU A 323 15.27 9.33 -7.87
N GLY A 324 14.93 9.92 -6.70
CA GLY A 324 13.72 10.70 -6.47
C GLY A 324 12.50 9.85 -6.05
N VAL A 325 11.43 10.53 -5.65
CA VAL A 325 10.21 9.89 -5.14
C VAL A 325 9.24 9.64 -6.29
N HIS A 326 8.99 8.38 -6.59
CA HIS A 326 8.04 7.94 -7.61
C HIS A 326 6.97 7.06 -7.00
N ARG A 327 5.75 7.09 -7.56
CA ARG A 327 4.70 6.16 -7.18
C ARG A 327 4.94 4.79 -7.81
N ILE A 328 5.25 3.81 -6.98
CA ILE A 328 5.38 2.41 -7.38
C ILE A 328 3.99 1.85 -7.73
N ARG A 329 3.88 1.23 -8.91
CA ARG A 329 2.66 0.63 -9.46
C ARG A 329 2.83 -0.85 -9.81
N ALA A 330 3.96 -1.44 -9.47
CA ALA A 330 4.23 -2.87 -9.59
C ALA A 330 5.11 -3.32 -8.41
N LEU A 331 4.78 -4.45 -7.80
CA LEU A 331 5.52 -5.09 -6.72
C LEU A 331 5.73 -6.56 -7.04
N PRO A 332 6.78 -7.21 -6.50
CA PRO A 332 6.94 -8.65 -6.61
C PRO A 332 5.78 -9.37 -5.97
N ASP A 333 5.33 -10.45 -6.62
CA ASP A 333 4.32 -11.35 -6.06
C ASP A 333 4.94 -12.24 -4.96
N LEU A 334 4.23 -12.40 -3.84
CA LEU A 334 4.70 -13.22 -2.70
C LEU A 334 4.81 -14.71 -3.03
N ASP A 335 3.93 -15.19 -3.90
CA ASP A 335 3.83 -16.61 -4.22
C ASP A 335 4.78 -17.07 -5.32
N SER A 336 5.65 -16.21 -5.79
CA SER A 336 6.77 -16.64 -6.63
C SER A 336 7.80 -17.33 -5.72
N PRO A 337 7.88 -18.68 -5.68
CA PRO A 337 8.85 -19.37 -4.86
C PRO A 337 10.25 -19.03 -5.37
N GLY A 338 10.88 -18.04 -4.78
CA GLY A 338 12.24 -17.66 -5.12
C GLY A 338 12.45 -16.97 -6.48
N GLU A 339 11.46 -16.89 -7.37
CA GLU A 339 11.60 -16.28 -8.69
C GLU A 339 11.68 -14.74 -8.64
N GLY A 340 11.07 -14.11 -7.65
CA GLY A 340 11.17 -12.65 -7.49
C GLY A 340 12.59 -12.18 -7.10
N ALA A 341 13.31 -12.98 -6.33
CA ALA A 341 14.72 -12.77 -6.03
C ALA A 341 15.62 -13.19 -7.22
N GLU A 342 15.25 -14.27 -7.92
CA GLU A 342 15.98 -14.75 -9.11
C GLU A 342 15.75 -13.88 -10.35
N SER A 343 14.55 -13.35 -10.59
CA SER A 343 14.26 -12.43 -11.71
C SER A 343 14.95 -11.07 -11.55
N ARG A 344 15.17 -10.62 -10.29
CA ARG A 344 15.98 -9.42 -9.99
C ARG A 344 17.47 -9.70 -9.98
N ALA A 345 17.88 -10.87 -9.51
CA ALA A 345 19.25 -11.35 -9.69
C ALA A 345 19.60 -11.42 -11.18
N GLY A 346 18.61 -11.68 -12.06
CA GLY A 346 18.77 -11.66 -13.51
C GLY A 346 18.94 -10.29 -14.14
N ARG A 347 18.32 -9.25 -13.62
CA ARG A 347 18.51 -7.86 -14.07
C ARG A 347 19.79 -7.22 -13.51
N ASN A 348 20.28 -7.70 -12.36
CA ASN A 348 21.53 -7.29 -11.73
C ASN A 348 22.57 -8.42 -11.71
N ALA A 349 22.49 -9.42 -12.59
CA ALA A 349 23.48 -10.45 -12.67
C ALA A 349 24.69 -9.95 -13.46
N PRO A 350 25.93 -10.21 -13.00
CA PRO A 350 27.12 -9.81 -13.75
C PRO A 350 27.10 -10.47 -15.12
N THR A 351 27.38 -9.67 -16.15
CA THR A 351 27.47 -10.15 -17.53
C THR A 351 28.89 -10.57 -17.89
N HIS A 352 29.89 -9.96 -17.23
CA HIS A 352 31.30 -10.17 -17.47
C HIS A 352 32.10 -10.27 -16.16
N VAL A 353 33.23 -10.91 -16.24
CA VAL A 353 34.26 -10.86 -15.21
C VAL A 353 35.45 -10.07 -15.74
N LEU A 354 35.94 -9.11 -14.99
CA LEU A 354 37.14 -8.34 -15.28
C LEU A 354 38.34 -9.01 -14.57
N PHE A 355 39.32 -9.48 -15.33
CA PHE A 355 40.55 -10.08 -14.89
C PHE A 355 41.73 -9.52 -15.62
N ARG A 356 42.78 -9.02 -14.95
CA ARG A 356 43.99 -8.42 -15.55
C ARG A 356 43.66 -7.44 -16.68
N ASN A 357 42.72 -6.50 -16.47
CA ASN A 357 42.23 -5.51 -17.44
C ASN A 357 41.53 -6.10 -18.68
N ARG A 358 41.10 -7.35 -18.64
CA ARG A 358 40.32 -7.99 -19.71
C ARG A 358 38.97 -8.42 -19.23
N ALA A 359 37.91 -7.91 -19.87
CA ALA A 359 36.53 -8.35 -19.58
C ALA A 359 36.22 -9.62 -20.37
N MET A 360 35.72 -10.67 -19.70
CA MET A 360 35.31 -11.92 -20.33
C MET A 360 33.85 -12.20 -19.99
N PRO A 361 33.03 -12.63 -20.99
CA PRO A 361 31.60 -12.90 -20.72
C PRO A 361 31.45 -14.08 -19.78
N VAL A 362 30.53 -13.94 -18.83
CA VAL A 362 30.16 -15.00 -17.89
C VAL A 362 29.23 -15.98 -18.57
N ALA A 363 29.78 -17.17 -18.88
CA ALA A 363 29.00 -18.30 -19.35
C ALA A 363 29.27 -19.52 -18.44
N ASP A 364 29.97 -20.54 -18.90
CA ASP A 364 30.60 -21.58 -18.10
C ASP A 364 32.12 -21.30 -18.15
N LEU A 365 32.64 -20.63 -17.10
CA LEU A 365 33.99 -20.11 -17.06
C LEU A 365 34.81 -20.86 -16.01
N PRO A 366 35.62 -21.84 -16.39
CA PRO A 366 36.48 -22.55 -15.43
C PRO A 366 37.62 -21.65 -14.97
N LEU A 367 37.95 -21.77 -13.67
CA LEU A 367 39.12 -21.17 -13.00
C LEU A 367 40.16 -22.25 -12.88
N VAL A 368 41.29 -22.10 -13.55
CA VAL A 368 42.29 -23.16 -13.61
C VAL A 368 43.67 -22.64 -13.20
N ASN A 369 44.39 -23.47 -12.47
CA ASN A 369 45.83 -23.30 -12.29
C ASN A 369 46.53 -23.90 -13.50
N ASN A 370 47.16 -23.09 -14.37
CA ASN A 370 47.83 -23.60 -15.57
C ASN A 370 49.13 -22.87 -15.80
N LEU A 371 50.26 -23.56 -15.59
CA LEU A 371 51.60 -23.04 -15.81
C LEU A 371 52.04 -23.00 -17.32
N ASN A 372 51.25 -23.62 -18.25
CA ASN A 372 51.72 -23.87 -19.62
C ASN A 372 50.82 -23.21 -20.70
N GLY A 373 49.90 -22.33 -20.39
CA GLY A 373 49.18 -21.49 -21.38
C GLY A 373 48.55 -22.26 -22.52
N SER A 374 47.53 -23.10 -22.27
CA SER A 374 46.74 -23.73 -23.32
C SER A 374 45.48 -22.90 -23.53
N GLY A 375 45.46 -22.14 -24.63
CA GLY A 375 44.38 -21.24 -25.02
C GLY A 375 43.02 -21.89 -25.08
N GLY A 376 42.20 -21.59 -24.11
CA GLY A 376 40.79 -21.98 -23.98
C GLY A 376 39.98 -20.88 -23.31
N ASN A 377 38.69 -21.07 -23.23
CA ASN A 377 37.76 -20.14 -22.58
C ASN A 377 37.81 -20.35 -21.04
N ALA A 378 39.02 -20.23 -20.43
CA ALA A 378 39.28 -20.41 -19.02
C ALA A 378 40.04 -19.23 -18.40
N LEU A 379 39.86 -18.95 -17.14
CA LEU A 379 40.66 -18.01 -16.34
C LEU A 379 41.86 -18.73 -15.79
N GLU A 380 43.06 -18.41 -16.25
CA GLU A 380 44.29 -19.04 -15.88
C GLU A 380 45.03 -18.26 -14.77
N PHE A 381 45.40 -18.97 -13.73
CA PHE A 381 46.16 -18.47 -12.58
C PHE A 381 47.52 -19.14 -12.48
N ASP A 382 48.52 -18.40 -12.02
CA ASP A 382 49.89 -18.88 -11.81
C ASP A 382 50.08 -19.25 -10.33
N LEU A 383 49.58 -20.41 -9.91
CA LEU A 383 49.80 -20.95 -8.56
C LEU A 383 50.91 -22.01 -8.59
N PRO A 384 51.77 -22.08 -7.59
CA PRO A 384 52.76 -23.16 -7.48
C PRO A 384 52.02 -24.50 -7.25
N GLY A 385 52.17 -25.45 -8.19
CA GLY A 385 51.54 -26.76 -8.10
C GLY A 385 51.10 -27.34 -9.45
N PRO A 386 50.50 -28.53 -9.46
CA PRO A 386 50.03 -29.15 -10.70
C PRO A 386 48.87 -28.40 -11.30
N SER A 387 48.66 -28.52 -12.61
CA SER A 387 47.49 -27.96 -13.32
C SER A 387 46.23 -28.61 -12.79
N THR A 388 45.37 -27.80 -12.16
CA THR A 388 44.12 -28.26 -11.53
C THR A 388 43.01 -27.24 -11.73
N THR A 389 41.77 -27.70 -11.77
CA THR A 389 40.57 -26.81 -11.74
C THR A 389 40.40 -26.32 -10.29
N LEU A 390 40.41 -25.00 -10.12
CA LEU A 390 40.26 -24.33 -8.83
C LEU A 390 38.78 -24.08 -8.51
N GLY A 391 37.95 -23.86 -9.52
CA GLY A 391 36.55 -23.58 -9.38
C GLY A 391 35.89 -23.24 -10.72
N ARG A 392 34.66 -22.78 -10.68
CA ARG A 392 33.89 -22.35 -11.88
C ARG A 392 33.00 -21.17 -11.59
N ILE A 393 32.87 -20.28 -12.55
CA ILE A 393 31.81 -19.29 -12.59
C ILE A 393 30.76 -19.78 -13.56
N LEU A 394 29.56 -20.08 -13.08
CA LEU A 394 28.46 -20.69 -13.84
C LEU A 394 27.30 -19.69 -13.99
N ARG A 395 26.78 -19.56 -15.19
CA ARG A 395 25.51 -18.87 -15.42
C ARG A 395 24.40 -19.91 -15.57
N LYS A 396 23.41 -19.87 -14.64
CA LYS A 396 22.20 -20.69 -14.71
C LYS A 396 20.99 -19.77 -14.85
N GLN A 397 20.32 -19.85 -16.01
CA GLN A 397 19.19 -18.97 -16.33
C GLN A 397 19.53 -17.49 -16.10
N SER A 398 19.08 -16.88 -15.01
CA SER A 398 19.27 -15.47 -14.68
C SER A 398 20.32 -15.22 -13.59
N ALA A 399 20.86 -16.24 -12.92
CA ALA A 399 21.82 -16.11 -11.84
C ALA A 399 23.23 -16.52 -12.24
N VAL A 400 24.25 -15.84 -11.69
CA VAL A 400 25.66 -16.20 -11.79
C VAL A 400 26.12 -16.73 -10.45
N MET A 401 26.79 -17.89 -10.47
CA MET A 401 27.23 -18.58 -9.29
C MET A 401 28.74 -18.86 -9.36
N LEU A 402 29.46 -18.65 -8.28
CA LEU A 402 30.79 -19.17 -8.08
C LEU A 402 30.68 -20.58 -7.45
N ASP A 403 31.23 -21.58 -8.09
CA ASP A 403 31.35 -22.94 -7.54
C ASP A 403 32.81 -23.17 -7.16
N CYS A 404 33.10 -23.12 -5.85
CA CYS A 404 34.44 -23.23 -5.30
C CYS A 404 34.89 -24.70 -5.07
N GLY A 405 33.94 -25.66 -5.15
CA GLY A 405 34.24 -27.03 -4.69
C GLY A 405 34.70 -27.02 -3.25
N ASP A 406 35.85 -27.71 -2.99
CA ASP A 406 36.46 -27.79 -1.67
C ASP A 406 37.54 -26.71 -1.43
N ILE A 407 37.81 -25.85 -2.41
CA ILE A 407 38.82 -24.78 -2.34
C ILE A 407 38.22 -23.55 -1.69
N GLU A 408 38.95 -22.92 -0.78
CA GLU A 408 38.55 -21.70 -0.12
C GLU A 408 38.88 -20.49 -0.99
N PHE A 409 37.84 -19.71 -1.34
CA PHE A 409 37.97 -18.42 -1.97
C PHE A 409 37.59 -17.30 -0.99
N ARG A 410 37.96 -16.07 -1.32
CA ARG A 410 37.44 -14.89 -0.63
C ARG A 410 36.50 -14.13 -1.56
N LEU A 411 35.27 -13.99 -1.14
CA LEU A 411 34.25 -13.17 -1.78
C LEU A 411 34.06 -11.89 -0.97
N ASN A 412 34.41 -10.74 -1.51
CA ASN A 412 34.41 -9.45 -0.80
C ASN A 412 35.16 -9.54 0.55
N ASP A 413 36.35 -10.13 0.51
CA ASP A 413 37.24 -10.38 1.68
C ASP A 413 36.72 -11.40 2.72
N VAL A 414 35.54 -11.99 2.52
CA VAL A 414 34.98 -13.04 3.38
C VAL A 414 35.32 -14.42 2.81
N PRO A 415 35.87 -15.34 3.59
CA PRO A 415 36.18 -16.70 3.12
C PRO A 415 34.88 -17.46 2.83
N VAL A 416 34.82 -18.10 1.65
CA VAL A 416 33.66 -18.86 1.18
C VAL A 416 34.05 -20.21 0.61
N LYS A 417 33.16 -21.19 0.71
CA LYS A 417 33.28 -22.55 0.13
C LYS A 417 31.96 -22.97 -0.51
N GLY A 418 32.03 -23.93 -1.44
CA GLY A 418 30.89 -24.45 -2.14
C GLY A 418 30.31 -23.46 -3.15
N ARG A 419 28.99 -23.37 -3.24
CA ARG A 419 28.33 -22.52 -4.23
C ARG A 419 27.85 -21.21 -3.64
N GLN A 420 28.28 -20.09 -4.27
CA GLN A 420 27.94 -18.73 -3.83
C GLN A 420 27.34 -17.92 -5.00
N PRO A 421 26.22 -17.19 -4.77
CA PRO A 421 25.68 -16.28 -5.78
C PRO A 421 26.60 -15.07 -5.94
N LEU A 422 26.76 -14.60 -7.19
CA LEU A 422 27.57 -13.43 -7.54
C LEU A 422 26.71 -12.27 -8.05
N LYS A 423 27.09 -11.06 -7.62
CA LYS A 423 26.46 -9.80 -8.04
C LYS A 423 27.49 -8.90 -8.76
N PRO A 424 27.06 -7.94 -9.59
CA PRO A 424 27.95 -6.89 -10.08
C PRO A 424 28.63 -6.15 -8.91
N GLY A 425 29.92 -5.90 -9.05
CA GLY A 425 30.74 -5.31 -7.98
C GLY A 425 31.42 -6.32 -7.04
N ASP A 426 31.00 -7.59 -7.06
CA ASP A 426 31.65 -8.62 -6.25
C ASP A 426 33.10 -8.86 -6.65
N ARG A 427 33.97 -9.01 -5.65
CA ARG A 427 35.40 -9.26 -5.78
C ARG A 427 35.74 -10.65 -5.29
N ILE A 428 36.35 -11.44 -6.18
CA ILE A 428 36.78 -12.82 -5.85
C ILE A 428 38.28 -12.84 -5.82
N ARG A 429 38.87 -13.33 -4.72
CA ARG A 429 40.31 -13.47 -4.51
C ARG A 429 40.66 -14.88 -4.07
N PHE A 430 41.84 -15.33 -4.48
CA PHE A 430 42.49 -16.48 -3.88
C PHE A 430 43.36 -16.04 -2.72
N PRO A 431 43.44 -16.81 -1.63
CA PRO A 431 44.26 -16.45 -0.45
C PRO A 431 45.71 -16.21 -0.75
N GLU A 432 46.24 -16.87 -1.78
CA GLU A 432 47.68 -16.91 -2.11
C GLU A 432 48.06 -16.05 -3.32
N LEU A 433 47.09 -15.34 -3.95
CA LEU A 433 47.30 -14.53 -5.16
C LEU A 433 46.96 -13.08 -4.94
N ALA A 434 47.77 -12.19 -5.56
CA ALA A 434 47.46 -10.77 -5.64
C ALA A 434 46.40 -10.46 -6.70
N ASP A 435 46.07 -11.42 -7.57
CA ASP A 435 45.10 -11.29 -8.62
C ASP A 435 43.66 -11.29 -8.07
N GLU A 436 42.83 -10.39 -8.59
CA GLU A 436 41.44 -10.21 -8.22
C GLU A 436 40.54 -10.35 -9.45
N LEU A 437 39.42 -11.05 -9.30
CA LEU A 437 38.32 -11.06 -10.28
C LEU A 437 37.26 -10.08 -9.82
N LEU A 438 36.88 -9.13 -10.68
CA LEU A 438 35.78 -8.20 -10.42
C LEU A 438 34.60 -8.56 -11.32
N MET A 439 33.44 -8.80 -10.71
CA MET A 439 32.19 -9.04 -11.44
C MET A 439 31.60 -7.73 -11.93
N ILE A 440 31.39 -7.59 -13.23
CA ILE A 440 30.87 -6.36 -13.85
C ILE A 440 29.64 -6.62 -14.71
N GLU A 441 28.84 -5.59 -14.89
CA GLU A 441 27.76 -5.55 -15.86
C GLU A 441 28.21 -4.70 -17.06
N VAL A 442 28.12 -5.27 -18.26
CA VAL A 442 28.37 -4.56 -19.52
C VAL A 442 27.06 -4.45 -20.25
N ASN A 443 26.55 -3.23 -20.41
CA ASN A 443 25.34 -2.93 -21.18
C ASN A 443 25.74 -2.67 -22.62
N ASP A 444 25.36 -3.56 -23.55
CA ASP A 444 25.58 -3.41 -25.00
C ASP A 444 24.56 -2.43 -25.63
N GLY A 445 24.30 -1.30 -25.01
CA GLY A 445 23.59 -0.14 -25.57
C GLY A 445 22.51 -0.43 -26.63
N ARG A 446 21.58 -1.39 -26.38
CA ARG A 446 20.42 -1.67 -27.25
C ARG A 446 19.12 -1.37 -26.55
#